data_3884076dfd7d010aa4582707b041c329
#
_entry.id   3884076dfd7d010aa4582707b041c329
#
_cell.length_a   1.000
_cell.length_b   1.000
_cell.length_c   1.000
_cell.angle_alpha   90.00
_cell.angle_beta   90.00
_cell.angle_gamma   90.00
#
_symmetry.space_group_name_H-M   'P 1'
#
loop_
_entity.id
_entity.type
_entity.pdbx_description
1 polymer ?
#
loop_
_entity_poly.entity_id
_entity_poly.type
_entity_poly.pdbx_seq_one_letter_code
_entity_poly.pdbx_strand_id
1 'polypeptide(L)'
;MWLNFLALSGIKQLAGQTIWYGLSNIGGRFLNYLVTPIITYLVGSATGMAEMGTYAILYGYIAFLNIVFTYGFETAYFRFANKDGVDSESLFQTAFSSHIISTVFFVLVIGLCRVPLGDFVGANGHYEYIWLCLFIIGFDTLCVIPLAKLRKDNRPRKYAFVNITGIAVFVFLTILFIAYLPGIVAHNSSGLLKDWYQHQTKTGLLLIANCAQAFVTFILLFNEWKSIRFKLSKKLWQQLWRYSSPMIIGGLAGMTNEVIDRQMLGKLIPGTQQHADIQVAIYNYCYKLAIFITLFTSAFRMAAEPFFFNKSREKGAVFIYARVMKWFVVTVAIAFLFTALFLDIWQYILGKNYRAGLGVVPILLGANLCLGIYYNLSIWYKLADKMKVGMYITLMGAAITFAGNYFFIPAFGYYASAWTTFVCYFVMMVVAWQLGQKYFPIPYELRRIAAILGMMLLLFFIHQGISGLTESFGIRVLSGLVLFAGFFLFVGFQERKELSGLPFVGKFMRKS
;
A
#
# COMPACT_ATOMS: atom_id res chain seq x y z
N MET A 1 5.85 24.20 36.29
CA MET A 1 6.89 23.18 36.17
C MET A 1 6.33 21.75 36.00
N TRP A 2 5.39 21.30 36.86
CA TRP A 2 4.74 19.97 36.77
C TRP A 2 3.92 19.73 35.51
N LEU A 3 3.19 20.72 35.00
CA LEU A 3 2.41 20.64 33.74
C LEU A 3 3.30 20.45 32.52
N ASN A 4 4.48 21.06 32.49
CA ASN A 4 5.46 20.87 31.42
C ASN A 4 6.13 19.46 31.45
N PHE A 5 6.28 18.88 32.64
CA PHE A 5 6.83 17.54 32.82
C PHE A 5 5.82 16.46 32.36
N LEU A 6 4.53 16.64 32.67
CA LEU A 6 3.45 15.77 32.19
C LEU A 6 3.25 15.88 30.67
N ALA A 7 3.38 17.07 30.10
CA ALA A 7 3.34 17.26 28.63
C ALA A 7 4.54 16.61 27.93
N LEU A 8 5.75 16.70 28.50
CA LEU A 8 6.95 16.04 27.97
C LEU A 8 6.88 14.51 28.09
N SER A 9 6.31 13.97 29.16
CA SER A 9 6.08 12.52 29.33
C SER A 9 5.04 12.00 28.34
N GLY A 10 3.96 12.72 28.12
CA GLY A 10 2.92 12.40 27.13
C GLY A 10 3.46 12.42 25.69
N ILE A 11 4.28 13.42 25.34
CA ILE A 11 4.92 13.50 24.03
C ILE A 11 5.93 12.35 23.80
N LYS A 12 6.74 12.01 24.81
CA LYS A 12 7.66 10.86 24.73
C LYS A 12 6.90 9.54 24.60
N GLN A 13 5.81 9.36 25.32
CA GLN A 13 4.97 8.16 25.22
C GLN A 13 4.31 8.07 23.84
N LEU A 14 3.75 9.18 23.34
CA LEU A 14 3.15 9.25 22.00
C LEU A 14 4.18 8.97 20.91
N ALA A 15 5.37 9.57 20.98
CA ALA A 15 6.47 9.32 20.06
C ALA A 15 6.90 7.84 20.08
N GLY A 16 7.04 7.24 21.28
CA GLY A 16 7.36 5.82 21.42
C GLY A 16 6.29 4.91 20.81
N GLN A 17 5.02 5.21 21.01
CA GLN A 17 3.92 4.46 20.40
C GLN A 17 3.90 4.58 18.88
N THR A 18 4.06 5.80 18.36
CA THR A 18 4.12 6.08 16.91
C THR A 18 5.26 5.34 16.24
N ILE A 19 6.43 5.24 16.92
CA ILE A 19 7.58 4.47 16.41
C ILE A 19 7.22 2.98 16.28
N TRP A 20 6.58 2.36 17.28
CA TRP A 20 6.23 0.94 17.21
C TRP A 20 5.17 0.65 16.15
N TYR A 21 4.14 1.48 16.00
CA TYR A 21 3.14 1.34 14.94
C TYR A 21 3.73 1.62 13.56
N GLY A 22 4.57 2.66 13.45
CA GLY A 22 5.31 2.96 12.22
C GLY A 22 6.26 1.85 11.82
N LEU A 23 7.06 1.35 12.78
CA LEU A 23 8.00 0.26 12.55
C LEU A 23 7.30 -1.03 12.10
N SER A 24 6.14 -1.38 12.68
CA SER A 24 5.40 -2.57 12.27
C SER A 24 4.84 -2.43 10.84
N ASN A 25 4.33 -1.27 10.46
CA ASN A 25 3.78 -1.04 9.12
C ASN A 25 4.87 -0.91 8.04
N ILE A 26 5.91 -0.12 8.31
CA ILE A 26 7.02 0.09 7.37
C ILE A 26 7.90 -1.16 7.32
N GLY A 27 8.24 -1.73 8.49
CA GLY A 27 9.05 -2.93 8.60
C GLY A 27 8.37 -4.14 7.93
N GLY A 28 7.06 -4.27 8.10
CA GLY A 28 6.28 -5.31 7.42
C GLY A 28 6.32 -5.19 5.90
N ARG A 29 6.13 -3.99 5.37
CA ARG A 29 6.24 -3.74 3.92
C ARG A 29 7.65 -3.98 3.41
N PHE A 30 8.67 -3.58 4.18
CA PHE A 30 10.07 -3.79 3.85
C PHE A 30 10.44 -5.29 3.81
N LEU A 31 10.02 -6.08 4.81
CA LEU A 31 10.20 -7.53 4.83
C LEU A 31 9.54 -8.19 3.61
N ASN A 32 8.33 -7.80 3.27
CA ASN A 32 7.63 -8.30 2.07
C ASN A 32 8.36 -7.90 0.78
N TYR A 33 9.02 -6.74 0.77
CA TYR A 33 9.85 -6.30 -0.34
C TYR A 33 11.10 -7.16 -0.50
N LEU A 34 11.72 -7.61 0.59
CA LEU A 34 12.92 -8.48 0.57
C LEU A 34 12.65 -9.85 -0.09
N VAL A 35 11.41 -10.31 -0.13
CA VAL A 35 11.03 -11.56 -0.83
C VAL A 35 11.07 -11.38 -2.36
N THR A 36 10.97 -10.16 -2.86
CA THR A 36 10.90 -9.87 -4.30
C THR A 36 12.10 -10.39 -5.09
N PRO A 37 13.38 -10.11 -4.71
CA PRO A 37 14.52 -10.68 -5.42
C PRO A 37 14.52 -12.21 -5.38
N ILE A 38 14.20 -12.83 -4.25
CA ILE A 38 14.17 -14.28 -4.11
C ILE A 38 13.20 -14.90 -5.14
N ILE A 39 11.98 -14.40 -5.19
CA ILE A 39 10.97 -14.89 -6.14
C ILE A 39 11.41 -14.63 -7.57
N THR A 40 11.81 -13.40 -7.91
CA THR A 40 12.07 -13.04 -9.31
C THR A 40 13.31 -13.66 -9.90
N TYR A 41 14.31 -14.02 -9.07
CA TYR A 41 15.50 -14.73 -9.52
C TYR A 41 15.28 -16.25 -9.63
N LEU A 42 14.51 -16.84 -8.71
CA LEU A 42 14.30 -18.27 -8.68
C LEU A 42 13.10 -18.74 -9.53
N VAL A 43 12.14 -17.84 -9.78
CA VAL A 43 10.92 -18.13 -10.54
C VAL A 43 10.93 -17.31 -11.85
N GLY A 44 11.95 -17.59 -12.70
CA GLY A 44 12.16 -16.85 -13.94
C GLY A 44 11.74 -17.61 -15.22
N SER A 45 11.28 -18.87 -15.13
CA SER A 45 10.74 -19.60 -16.28
C SER A 45 9.40 -19.01 -16.73
N ALA A 46 9.03 -19.18 -18.00
CA ALA A 46 7.76 -18.70 -18.54
C ALA A 46 6.55 -19.20 -17.73
N THR A 47 6.54 -20.50 -17.39
CA THR A 47 5.49 -21.10 -16.53
C THR A 47 5.49 -20.47 -15.14
N GLY A 48 6.68 -20.35 -14.51
CA GLY A 48 6.77 -19.75 -13.19
C GLY A 48 6.36 -18.28 -13.17
N MET A 49 6.69 -17.51 -14.18
CA MET A 49 6.24 -16.11 -14.31
C MET A 49 4.73 -16.03 -14.48
N ALA A 50 4.11 -16.90 -15.27
CA ALA A 50 2.66 -16.97 -15.39
C ALA A 50 1.99 -17.27 -14.04
N GLU A 51 2.52 -18.24 -13.28
CA GLU A 51 2.05 -18.53 -11.92
C GLU A 51 2.15 -17.30 -11.00
N MET A 52 3.21 -16.49 -11.11
CA MET A 52 3.33 -15.24 -10.34
C MET A 52 2.30 -14.19 -10.78
N GLY A 53 1.90 -14.16 -12.03
CA GLY A 53 0.80 -13.34 -12.54
C GLY A 53 -0.54 -13.77 -11.94
N THR A 54 -0.85 -15.06 -12.00
CA THR A 54 -2.05 -15.64 -11.35
C THR A 54 -2.08 -15.30 -9.85
N TYR A 55 -0.95 -15.44 -9.15
CA TYR A 55 -0.86 -15.04 -7.74
C TYR A 55 -1.18 -13.55 -7.53
N ALA A 56 -0.66 -12.67 -8.37
CA ALA A 56 -0.93 -11.22 -8.28
C ALA A 56 -2.41 -10.89 -8.53
N ILE A 57 -3.06 -11.58 -9.48
CA ILE A 57 -4.49 -11.44 -9.77
C ILE A 57 -5.33 -11.89 -8.57
N LEU A 58 -5.05 -13.07 -8.01
CA LEU A 58 -5.76 -13.60 -6.84
C LEU A 58 -5.60 -12.68 -5.63
N TYR A 59 -4.40 -12.16 -5.41
CA TYR A 59 -4.14 -11.23 -4.31
C TYR A 59 -4.89 -9.90 -4.47
N GLY A 60 -5.10 -9.44 -5.68
CA GLY A 60 -5.98 -8.30 -5.98
C GLY A 60 -7.44 -8.58 -5.61
N TYR A 61 -7.98 -9.77 -5.89
CA TYR A 61 -9.32 -10.16 -5.45
C TYR A 61 -9.41 -10.28 -3.92
N ILE A 62 -8.37 -10.80 -3.25
CA ILE A 62 -8.29 -10.79 -1.77
C ILE A 62 -8.44 -9.37 -1.24
N ALA A 63 -7.76 -8.38 -1.84
CA ALA A 63 -7.81 -6.98 -1.41
C ALA A 63 -9.23 -6.39 -1.55
N PHE A 64 -9.96 -6.69 -2.62
CA PHE A 64 -11.37 -6.30 -2.77
C PHE A 64 -12.27 -6.96 -1.73
N LEU A 65 -12.17 -8.27 -1.59
CA LEU A 65 -13.00 -9.04 -0.66
C LEU A 65 -12.74 -8.65 0.79
N ASN A 66 -11.52 -8.28 1.13
CA ASN A 66 -11.18 -7.80 2.48
C ASN A 66 -12.05 -6.60 2.91
N ILE A 67 -12.36 -5.68 1.99
CA ILE A 67 -13.26 -4.55 2.29
C ILE A 67 -14.69 -5.04 2.56
N VAL A 68 -15.15 -6.03 1.79
CA VAL A 68 -16.49 -6.60 1.96
C VAL A 68 -16.59 -7.38 3.26
N PHE A 69 -15.57 -8.17 3.60
CA PHE A 69 -15.54 -8.99 4.82
C PHE A 69 -15.42 -8.16 6.08
N THR A 70 -14.61 -7.08 6.06
CA THR A 70 -14.40 -6.19 7.21
C THR A 70 -15.45 -5.10 7.33
N TYR A 71 -16.13 -4.78 6.26
CA TYR A 71 -17.19 -3.75 6.10
C TYR A 71 -16.98 -2.49 6.94
N GLY A 72 -15.72 -2.10 7.12
CA GLY A 72 -15.32 -0.86 7.81
C GLY A 72 -15.55 -0.86 9.33
N PHE A 73 -15.80 -1.99 9.96
CA PHE A 73 -16.05 -2.09 11.41
C PHE A 73 -14.83 -1.71 12.25
N GLU A 74 -13.62 -1.80 11.74
CA GLU A 74 -12.44 -1.28 12.43
C GLU A 74 -12.59 0.20 12.77
N THR A 75 -12.92 1.02 11.78
CA THR A 75 -13.09 2.47 11.95
C THR A 75 -14.29 2.78 12.84
N ALA A 76 -15.40 2.04 12.67
CA ALA A 76 -16.56 2.16 13.52
C ALA A 76 -16.22 1.80 14.98
N TYR A 77 -15.49 0.71 15.20
CA TYR A 77 -15.05 0.30 16.54
C TYR A 77 -14.26 1.40 17.24
N PHE A 78 -13.26 2.01 16.57
CA PHE A 78 -12.51 3.14 17.15
C PHE A 78 -13.38 4.34 17.50
N ARG A 79 -14.31 4.70 16.64
CA ARG A 79 -15.21 5.82 16.88
C ARG A 79 -16.08 5.59 18.10
N PHE A 80 -16.71 4.42 18.18
CA PHE A 80 -17.64 4.11 19.28
C PHE A 80 -16.92 3.76 20.58
N ALA A 81 -15.68 3.25 20.52
CA ALA A 81 -14.86 2.98 21.70
C ALA A 81 -14.45 4.25 22.48
N ASN A 82 -14.47 5.41 21.82
CA ASN A 82 -14.17 6.71 22.42
C ASN A 82 -15.44 7.53 22.72
N LYS A 83 -16.63 6.92 22.62
CA LYS A 83 -17.90 7.60 22.88
C LYS A 83 -18.37 7.32 24.30
N ASP A 84 -18.73 8.36 25.06
CA ASP A 84 -19.29 8.23 26.38
C ASP A 84 -20.56 7.38 26.40
N GLY A 85 -20.71 6.54 27.45
CA GLY A 85 -21.87 5.68 27.64
C GLY A 85 -21.89 4.39 26.79
N VAL A 86 -20.84 4.08 26.05
CA VAL A 86 -20.69 2.80 25.34
C VAL A 86 -19.78 1.87 26.14
N ASP A 87 -20.35 0.74 26.60
CA ASP A 87 -19.55 -0.30 27.25
C ASP A 87 -18.58 -0.93 26.26
N SER A 88 -17.30 -0.82 26.59
CA SER A 88 -16.19 -1.25 25.74
C SER A 88 -16.17 -2.76 25.50
N GLU A 89 -16.60 -3.55 26.48
CA GLU A 89 -16.64 -5.00 26.36
C GLU A 89 -17.82 -5.42 25.45
N SER A 90 -19.01 -4.86 25.63
CA SER A 90 -20.17 -5.10 24.75
C SER A 90 -19.91 -4.68 23.31
N LEU A 91 -19.16 -3.57 23.11
CA LEU A 91 -18.75 -3.11 21.80
C LEU A 91 -17.82 -4.13 21.13
N PHE A 92 -16.79 -4.62 21.83
CA PHE A 92 -15.88 -5.64 21.33
C PHE A 92 -16.61 -6.94 21.00
N GLN A 93 -17.43 -7.45 21.94
CA GLN A 93 -18.22 -8.66 21.75
C GLN A 93 -19.13 -8.56 20.52
N THR A 94 -19.83 -7.44 20.37
CA THR A 94 -20.73 -7.21 19.22
C THR A 94 -19.98 -7.15 17.89
N ALA A 95 -18.90 -6.37 17.80
CA ALA A 95 -18.14 -6.21 16.58
C ALA A 95 -17.44 -7.52 16.15
N PHE A 96 -16.82 -8.22 17.10
CA PHE A 96 -16.10 -9.46 16.82
C PHE A 96 -17.05 -10.62 16.51
N SER A 97 -18.17 -10.77 17.25
CA SER A 97 -19.21 -11.77 16.93
C SER A 97 -19.80 -11.54 15.54
N SER A 98 -20.02 -10.27 15.15
CA SER A 98 -20.44 -9.92 13.79
C SER A 98 -19.44 -10.41 12.73
N HIS A 99 -18.14 -10.16 12.93
CA HIS A 99 -17.09 -10.64 12.03
C HIS A 99 -17.06 -12.16 11.94
N ILE A 100 -17.19 -12.90 13.06
CA ILE A 100 -17.21 -14.36 13.02
C ILE A 100 -18.39 -14.85 12.18
N ILE A 101 -19.61 -14.37 12.46
CA ILE A 101 -20.84 -14.80 11.76
C ILE A 101 -20.75 -14.47 10.27
N SER A 102 -20.37 -13.25 9.92
CA SER A 102 -20.26 -12.84 8.52
C SER A 102 -19.14 -13.55 7.78
N THR A 103 -17.99 -13.78 8.41
CA THR A 103 -16.87 -14.50 7.82
C THR A 103 -17.24 -15.94 7.51
N VAL A 104 -17.84 -16.66 8.47
CA VAL A 104 -18.31 -18.04 8.25
C VAL A 104 -19.35 -18.07 7.12
N PHE A 105 -20.30 -17.15 7.12
CA PHE A 105 -21.30 -17.06 6.06
C PHE A 105 -20.66 -16.82 4.68
N PHE A 106 -19.77 -15.84 4.54
CA PHE A 106 -19.11 -15.55 3.26
C PHE A 106 -18.20 -16.67 2.80
N VAL A 107 -17.42 -17.28 3.72
CA VAL A 107 -16.56 -18.43 3.38
C VAL A 107 -17.37 -19.61 2.87
N LEU A 108 -18.51 -19.91 3.49
CA LEU A 108 -19.39 -20.99 3.03
C LEU A 108 -20.03 -20.66 1.67
N VAL A 109 -20.62 -19.48 1.51
CA VAL A 109 -21.31 -19.09 0.26
C VAL A 109 -20.33 -19.02 -0.92
N ILE A 110 -19.17 -18.37 -0.74
CA ILE A 110 -18.17 -18.25 -1.79
C ILE A 110 -17.49 -19.61 -2.06
N GLY A 111 -17.23 -20.39 -1.02
CA GLY A 111 -16.67 -21.73 -1.13
C GLY A 111 -17.55 -22.72 -1.91
N LEU A 112 -18.89 -22.63 -1.76
CA LEU A 112 -19.83 -23.39 -2.59
C LEU A 112 -19.74 -23.04 -4.08
N CYS A 113 -19.40 -21.77 -4.40
CA CYS A 113 -19.23 -21.27 -5.76
C CYS A 113 -17.79 -21.39 -6.27
N ARG A 114 -16.92 -22.21 -5.65
CA ARG A 114 -15.48 -22.27 -5.96
C ARG A 114 -15.15 -22.57 -7.42
N VAL A 115 -15.93 -23.40 -8.11
CA VAL A 115 -15.69 -23.76 -9.50
C VAL A 115 -15.94 -22.57 -10.43
N PRO A 116 -17.16 -21.99 -10.51
CA PRO A 116 -17.39 -20.83 -11.37
C PRO A 116 -16.55 -19.61 -11.00
N LEU A 117 -16.22 -19.44 -9.72
CA LEU A 117 -15.31 -18.38 -9.31
C LEU A 117 -13.86 -18.65 -9.72
N GLY A 118 -13.39 -19.89 -9.60
CA GLY A 118 -12.07 -20.29 -10.06
C GLY A 118 -11.87 -20.05 -11.56
N ASP A 119 -12.88 -20.40 -12.37
CA ASP A 119 -12.86 -20.12 -13.80
C ASP A 119 -12.90 -18.60 -14.08
N PHE A 120 -13.70 -17.85 -13.31
CA PHE A 120 -13.79 -16.40 -13.44
C PHE A 120 -12.46 -15.69 -13.11
N VAL A 121 -11.74 -16.12 -12.08
CA VAL A 121 -10.47 -15.48 -11.66
C VAL A 121 -9.24 -16.01 -12.40
N GLY A 122 -9.42 -17.00 -13.28
CA GLY A 122 -8.32 -17.60 -14.04
C GLY A 122 -7.44 -18.53 -13.22
N ALA A 123 -8.07 -19.33 -12.31
CA ALA A 123 -7.35 -20.29 -11.48
C ALA A 123 -6.84 -21.52 -12.26
N ASN A 124 -7.12 -21.62 -13.56
CA ASN A 124 -6.61 -22.65 -14.47
C ASN A 124 -6.82 -24.10 -13.98
N GLY A 125 -8.00 -24.39 -13.40
CA GLY A 125 -8.35 -25.67 -12.82
C GLY A 125 -7.94 -25.89 -11.36
N HIS A 126 -7.17 -24.98 -10.78
CA HIS A 126 -6.74 -25.02 -9.38
C HIS A 126 -7.77 -24.40 -8.44
N TYR A 127 -8.91 -25.05 -8.29
CA TYR A 127 -10.02 -24.55 -7.46
C TYR A 127 -9.70 -24.52 -5.96
N GLU A 128 -8.66 -25.21 -5.51
CA GLU A 128 -8.10 -25.10 -4.16
C GLU A 128 -7.59 -23.71 -3.81
N TYR A 129 -7.17 -22.90 -4.79
CA TYR A 129 -6.77 -21.50 -4.55
C TYR A 129 -7.89 -20.68 -3.95
N ILE A 130 -9.15 -20.93 -4.33
CA ILE A 130 -10.31 -20.23 -3.77
C ILE A 130 -10.41 -20.49 -2.27
N TRP A 131 -10.23 -21.75 -1.83
CA TRP A 131 -10.23 -22.07 -0.39
C TRP A 131 -9.08 -21.39 0.35
N LEU A 132 -7.87 -21.41 -0.21
CA LEU A 132 -6.72 -20.73 0.40
C LEU A 132 -6.96 -19.22 0.52
N CYS A 133 -7.49 -18.57 -0.53
CA CYS A 133 -7.86 -17.15 -0.49
C CYS A 133 -8.93 -16.87 0.58
N LEU A 134 -9.94 -17.73 0.70
CA LEU A 134 -11.00 -17.58 1.69
C LEU A 134 -10.48 -17.74 3.13
N PHE A 135 -9.57 -18.68 3.36
CA PHE A 135 -8.93 -18.84 4.68
C PHE A 135 -8.04 -17.63 5.01
N ILE A 136 -7.27 -17.12 4.04
CA ILE A 136 -6.47 -15.90 4.23
C ILE A 136 -7.39 -14.74 4.64
N ILE A 137 -8.43 -14.44 3.86
CA ILE A 137 -9.36 -13.33 4.14
C ILE A 137 -10.10 -13.58 5.47
N GLY A 138 -10.48 -14.81 5.72
CA GLY A 138 -11.21 -15.21 6.94
C GLY A 138 -10.39 -14.91 8.19
N PHE A 139 -9.15 -15.42 8.25
CA PHE A 139 -8.26 -15.15 9.39
C PHE A 139 -7.88 -13.69 9.50
N ASP A 140 -7.60 -13.00 8.37
CA ASP A 140 -7.31 -11.57 8.37
C ASP A 140 -8.50 -10.77 8.94
N THR A 141 -9.73 -11.07 8.51
CA THR A 141 -10.96 -10.42 9.03
C THR A 141 -11.11 -10.64 10.53
N LEU A 142 -10.88 -11.86 11.01
CA LEU A 142 -10.96 -12.17 12.44
C LEU A 142 -9.87 -11.48 13.26
N CYS A 143 -8.74 -11.10 12.66
CA CYS A 143 -7.69 -10.34 13.32
C CYS A 143 -8.00 -8.83 13.44
N VAL A 144 -8.89 -8.26 12.62
CA VAL A 144 -9.14 -6.80 12.55
C VAL A 144 -9.56 -6.21 13.89
N ILE A 145 -10.60 -6.75 14.53
CA ILE A 145 -11.12 -6.21 15.79
C ILE A 145 -10.17 -6.44 16.97
N PRO A 146 -9.54 -7.62 17.16
CA PRO A 146 -8.51 -7.82 18.17
C PRO A 146 -7.30 -6.87 18.01
N LEU A 147 -6.83 -6.64 16.80
CA LEU A 147 -5.76 -5.67 16.51
C LEU A 147 -6.20 -4.23 16.81
N ALA A 148 -7.46 -3.88 16.49
CA ALA A 148 -8.03 -2.59 16.83
C ALA A 148 -8.12 -2.40 18.37
N LYS A 149 -8.48 -3.45 19.12
CA LYS A 149 -8.49 -3.45 20.60
C LYS A 149 -7.08 -3.20 21.15
N LEU A 150 -6.04 -3.87 20.63
CA LEU A 150 -4.64 -3.64 21.04
C LEU A 150 -4.21 -2.18 20.86
N ARG A 151 -4.63 -1.53 19.75
CA ARG A 151 -4.35 -0.11 19.51
C ARG A 151 -5.12 0.80 20.48
N LYS A 152 -6.39 0.51 20.70
CA LYS A 152 -7.22 1.23 21.68
C LYS A 152 -6.62 1.15 23.10
N ASP A 153 -6.18 -0.04 23.48
CA ASP A 153 -5.64 -0.33 24.82
C ASP A 153 -4.17 0.13 24.97
N ASN A 154 -3.64 0.90 23.99
CA ASN A 154 -2.27 1.41 23.96
C ASN A 154 -1.20 0.32 24.18
N ARG A 155 -1.34 -0.84 23.49
CA ARG A 155 -0.40 -1.97 23.52
C ARG A 155 0.41 -2.11 22.22
N PRO A 156 1.21 -1.07 21.84
CA PRO A 156 1.87 -1.01 20.54
C PRO A 156 2.94 -2.09 20.34
N ARG A 157 3.61 -2.51 21.43
CA ARG A 157 4.63 -3.59 21.34
C ARG A 157 4.00 -4.91 20.95
N LYS A 158 2.85 -5.29 21.52
CA LYS A 158 2.15 -6.53 21.16
C LYS A 158 1.61 -6.45 19.73
N TYR A 159 1.04 -5.30 19.35
CA TYR A 159 0.60 -5.04 17.98
C TYR A 159 1.74 -5.25 16.98
N ALA A 160 2.91 -4.63 17.22
CA ALA A 160 4.08 -4.77 16.36
C ALA A 160 4.61 -6.21 16.32
N PHE A 161 4.71 -6.88 17.48
CA PHE A 161 5.14 -8.26 17.58
C PHE A 161 4.27 -9.20 16.74
N VAL A 162 2.94 -9.11 16.87
CA VAL A 162 1.99 -9.95 16.13
C VAL A 162 2.14 -9.76 14.63
N ASN A 163 2.16 -8.51 14.15
CA ASN A 163 2.28 -8.22 12.72
C ASN A 163 3.64 -8.65 12.15
N ILE A 164 4.75 -8.33 12.84
CA ILE A 164 6.10 -8.67 12.37
C ILE A 164 6.28 -10.18 12.35
N THR A 165 5.82 -10.92 13.38
CA THR A 165 5.91 -12.36 13.43
C THR A 165 5.11 -13.00 12.29
N GLY A 166 3.89 -12.56 12.03
CA GLY A 166 3.10 -13.04 10.90
C GLY A 166 3.86 -12.88 9.58
N ILE A 167 4.39 -11.69 9.30
CA ILE A 167 5.16 -11.44 8.06
C ILE A 167 6.45 -12.26 8.03
N ALA A 168 7.14 -12.44 9.16
CA ALA A 168 8.33 -13.27 9.24
C ALA A 168 8.02 -14.73 8.88
N VAL A 169 6.86 -15.27 9.29
CA VAL A 169 6.40 -16.61 8.90
C VAL A 169 6.19 -16.71 7.39
N PHE A 170 5.55 -15.70 6.77
CA PHE A 170 5.39 -15.65 5.31
C PHE A 170 6.73 -15.65 4.59
N VAL A 171 7.65 -14.78 5.01
CA VAL A 171 9.00 -14.67 4.41
C VAL A 171 9.76 -15.99 4.57
N PHE A 172 9.76 -16.55 5.77
CA PHE A 172 10.42 -17.83 6.07
C PHE A 172 9.88 -18.97 5.20
N LEU A 173 8.56 -19.13 5.14
CA LEU A 173 7.93 -20.18 4.34
C LEU A 173 8.14 -19.94 2.84
N THR A 174 8.12 -18.71 2.37
CA THR A 174 8.42 -18.41 0.97
C THR A 174 9.85 -18.80 0.61
N ILE A 175 10.83 -18.48 1.46
CA ILE A 175 12.23 -18.89 1.28
C ILE A 175 12.35 -20.42 1.31
N LEU A 176 11.70 -21.06 2.28
CA LEU A 176 11.71 -22.51 2.40
C LEU A 176 11.13 -23.17 1.13
N PHE A 177 9.96 -22.75 0.67
CA PHE A 177 9.26 -23.36 -0.44
C PHE A 177 9.89 -23.07 -1.80
N ILE A 178 10.41 -21.88 -2.01
CA ILE A 178 10.91 -21.43 -3.33
C ILE A 178 12.43 -21.66 -3.46
N ALA A 179 13.21 -21.47 -2.39
CA ALA A 179 14.66 -21.57 -2.47
C ALA A 179 15.23 -22.92 -1.99
N TYR A 180 14.77 -23.43 -0.86
CA TYR A 180 15.38 -24.61 -0.24
C TYR A 180 14.71 -25.93 -0.64
N LEU A 181 13.40 -25.99 -0.65
CA LEU A 181 12.67 -27.24 -0.88
C LEU A 181 12.92 -27.88 -2.25
N PRO A 182 13.09 -27.12 -3.36
CA PRO A 182 13.46 -27.70 -4.65
C PRO A 182 14.76 -28.50 -4.59
N GLY A 183 15.78 -27.97 -3.89
CA GLY A 183 17.06 -28.65 -3.71
C GLY A 183 16.93 -29.97 -2.89
N ILE A 184 16.17 -29.91 -1.80
CA ILE A 184 15.92 -31.10 -0.97
C ILE A 184 15.18 -32.20 -1.75
N VAL A 185 14.16 -31.80 -2.51
CA VAL A 185 13.34 -32.71 -3.33
C VAL A 185 14.15 -33.33 -4.47
N ALA A 186 15.07 -32.58 -5.05
CA ALA A 186 15.94 -33.05 -6.14
C ALA A 186 16.92 -34.17 -5.67
N HIS A 187 17.38 -34.08 -4.41
CA HIS A 187 18.34 -35.03 -3.85
C HIS A 187 17.67 -36.28 -3.25
N ASN A 188 16.37 -36.21 -2.91
CA ASN A 188 15.63 -37.35 -2.34
C ASN A 188 14.94 -38.13 -3.46
N SER A 189 15.32 -39.40 -3.62
CA SER A 189 14.82 -40.28 -4.69
C SER A 189 13.36 -40.72 -4.52
N SER A 190 12.80 -40.71 -3.30
CA SER A 190 11.39 -41.08 -3.02
C SER A 190 10.93 -40.52 -1.67
N GLY A 191 9.64 -40.21 -1.56
CA GLY A 191 9.03 -39.83 -0.26
C GLY A 191 7.82 -38.92 -0.43
N LEU A 192 6.91 -38.96 0.54
CA LEU A 192 5.68 -38.18 0.62
C LEU A 192 5.91 -36.68 0.39
N LEU A 193 7.05 -36.13 0.85
CA LEU A 193 7.40 -34.73 0.66
C LEU A 193 7.66 -34.38 -0.82
N LYS A 194 8.31 -35.27 -1.57
CA LYS A 194 8.58 -35.12 -2.99
C LYS A 194 7.29 -35.15 -3.78
N ASP A 195 6.44 -36.14 -3.52
CA ASP A 195 5.16 -36.32 -4.19
C ASP A 195 4.26 -35.09 -3.93
N TRP A 196 4.16 -34.64 -2.68
CA TRP A 196 3.42 -33.45 -2.33
C TRP A 196 3.95 -32.21 -3.06
N TYR A 197 5.26 -31.96 -3.03
CA TYR A 197 5.87 -30.76 -3.64
C TYR A 197 5.71 -30.74 -5.17
N GLN A 198 5.85 -31.86 -5.83
CA GLN A 198 5.72 -31.96 -7.29
C GLN A 198 4.30 -31.66 -7.79
N HIS A 199 3.29 -31.87 -6.96
CA HIS A 199 1.90 -31.52 -7.27
C HIS A 199 1.56 -30.05 -6.93
N GLN A 200 2.48 -29.31 -6.31
CA GLN A 200 2.25 -27.91 -5.95
C GLN A 200 2.75 -26.95 -7.03
N THR A 201 1.95 -25.93 -7.31
CA THR A 201 2.35 -24.76 -8.10
C THR A 201 3.04 -23.72 -7.23
N LYS A 202 3.80 -22.81 -7.82
CA LYS A 202 4.41 -21.68 -7.09
C LYS A 202 3.35 -20.76 -6.51
N THR A 203 2.24 -20.55 -7.24
CA THR A 203 1.05 -19.84 -6.73
C THR A 203 0.50 -20.51 -5.46
N GLY A 204 0.26 -21.82 -5.51
CA GLY A 204 -0.26 -22.58 -4.37
C GLY A 204 0.65 -22.50 -3.14
N LEU A 205 1.96 -22.65 -3.33
CA LEU A 205 2.96 -22.55 -2.25
C LEU A 205 2.96 -21.16 -1.60
N LEU A 206 2.85 -20.10 -2.38
CA LEU A 206 2.77 -18.73 -1.85
C LEU A 206 1.44 -18.46 -1.13
N LEU A 207 0.33 -19.01 -1.63
CA LEU A 207 -0.97 -18.92 -0.95
C LEU A 207 -0.95 -19.68 0.38
N ILE A 208 -0.31 -20.86 0.44
CA ILE A 208 -0.12 -21.62 1.68
C ILE A 208 0.72 -20.82 2.68
N ALA A 209 1.80 -20.19 2.22
CA ALA A 209 2.62 -19.32 3.08
C ALA A 209 1.84 -18.13 3.65
N ASN A 210 0.99 -17.49 2.83
CA ASN A 210 0.10 -16.41 3.28
C ASN A 210 -0.98 -16.92 4.26
N CYS A 211 -1.56 -18.09 3.99
CA CYS A 211 -2.54 -18.71 4.89
C CYS A 211 -1.91 -18.99 6.25
N ALA A 212 -0.69 -19.52 6.27
CA ALA A 212 0.08 -19.76 7.51
C ALA A 212 0.37 -18.44 8.26
N GLN A 213 0.73 -17.36 7.54
CA GLN A 213 0.88 -16.01 8.10
C GLN A 213 -0.40 -15.57 8.81
N ALA A 214 -1.53 -15.60 8.10
CA ALA A 214 -2.82 -15.15 8.62
C ALA A 214 -3.26 -16.01 9.83
N PHE A 215 -3.09 -17.31 9.76
CA PHE A 215 -3.38 -18.26 10.84
C PHE A 215 -2.51 -18.01 12.08
N VAL A 216 -1.19 -17.85 11.92
CA VAL A 216 -0.28 -17.54 13.04
C VAL A 216 -0.64 -16.20 13.67
N THR A 217 -0.95 -15.17 12.86
CA THR A 217 -1.43 -13.88 13.37
C THR A 217 -2.68 -14.04 14.22
N PHE A 218 -3.64 -14.84 13.78
CA PHE A 218 -4.87 -15.15 14.51
C PHE A 218 -4.58 -15.86 15.84
N ILE A 219 -3.70 -16.86 15.84
CA ILE A 219 -3.30 -17.59 17.07
C ILE A 219 -2.59 -16.66 18.08
N LEU A 220 -1.69 -15.79 17.63
CA LEU A 220 -0.99 -14.84 18.51
C LEU A 220 -1.93 -13.86 19.20
N LEU A 221 -3.13 -13.65 18.65
CA LEU A 221 -4.19 -12.85 19.22
C LEU A 221 -5.12 -13.62 20.17
N PHE A 222 -4.85 -14.91 20.44
CA PHE A 222 -5.70 -15.79 21.25
C PHE A 222 -6.11 -15.15 22.58
N ASN A 223 -5.19 -14.49 23.27
CA ASN A 223 -5.47 -13.84 24.55
C ASN A 223 -6.48 -12.68 24.46
N GLU A 224 -6.67 -12.10 23.27
CA GLU A 224 -7.60 -10.99 23.04
C GLU A 224 -9.02 -11.47 22.75
N TRP A 225 -9.17 -12.70 22.24
CA TRP A 225 -10.48 -13.23 21.85
C TRP A 225 -10.91 -14.49 22.61
N LYS A 226 -10.05 -15.12 23.43
CA LYS A 226 -10.40 -16.32 24.24
C LYS A 226 -11.56 -16.12 25.20
N SER A 227 -11.82 -14.89 25.64
CA SER A 227 -12.92 -14.55 26.57
C SER A 227 -14.21 -14.13 25.83
N ILE A 228 -14.28 -14.40 24.53
CA ILE A 228 -15.46 -14.01 23.75
C ILE A 228 -16.70 -14.75 24.26
N ARG A 229 -17.75 -13.98 24.48
CA ARG A 229 -19.11 -14.47 24.69
C ARG A 229 -19.90 -14.02 23.49
N PHE A 230 -20.40 -14.92 22.66
CA PHE A 230 -21.19 -14.59 21.47
C PHE A 230 -22.39 -13.72 21.78
N LYS A 231 -22.16 -12.47 22.15
CA LYS A 231 -23.16 -11.45 22.45
C LYS A 231 -23.22 -10.44 21.31
N LEU A 232 -24.33 -10.40 20.62
CA LEU A 232 -24.58 -9.43 19.56
C LEU A 232 -25.68 -8.49 20.02
N SER A 233 -25.30 -7.28 20.45
CA SER A 233 -26.26 -6.22 20.75
C SER A 233 -26.80 -5.63 19.46
N LYS A 234 -28.07 -5.91 19.12
CA LYS A 234 -28.73 -5.40 17.90
C LYS A 234 -28.60 -3.88 17.78
N LYS A 235 -28.77 -3.15 18.90
CA LYS A 235 -28.68 -1.69 18.94
C LYS A 235 -27.28 -1.19 18.58
N LEU A 236 -26.22 -1.78 19.19
CA LEU A 236 -24.84 -1.43 18.88
C LEU A 236 -24.46 -1.82 17.45
N TRP A 237 -24.86 -3.01 17.03
CA TRP A 237 -24.60 -3.49 15.65
C TRP A 237 -25.20 -2.56 14.60
N GLN A 238 -26.46 -2.13 14.78
CA GLN A 238 -27.10 -1.16 13.88
C GLN A 238 -26.39 0.18 13.83
N GLN A 239 -25.88 0.67 14.98
CA GLN A 239 -25.11 1.90 15.02
C GLN A 239 -23.77 1.77 14.29
N LEU A 240 -23.04 0.66 14.51
CA LEU A 240 -21.80 0.36 13.81
C LEU A 240 -22.04 0.26 12.30
N TRP A 241 -23.03 -0.51 11.88
CA TRP A 241 -23.37 -0.71 10.47
C TRP A 241 -23.78 0.59 9.76
N ARG A 242 -24.65 1.38 10.37
CA ARG A 242 -25.08 2.67 9.79
C ARG A 242 -23.90 3.63 9.59
N TYR A 243 -22.90 3.55 10.44
CA TYR A 243 -21.70 4.37 10.31
C TYR A 243 -20.73 3.82 9.27
N SER A 244 -20.50 2.51 9.22
CA SER A 244 -19.48 1.88 8.40
C SER A 244 -19.94 1.55 6.98
N SER A 245 -21.23 1.27 6.75
CA SER A 245 -21.72 0.86 5.42
C SER A 245 -21.38 1.83 4.27
N PRO A 246 -21.41 3.17 4.44
CA PRO A 246 -20.95 4.07 3.38
C PRO A 246 -19.45 3.96 3.09
N MET A 247 -18.65 3.48 4.06
CA MET A 247 -17.21 3.31 3.89
C MET A 247 -16.87 2.15 2.97
N ILE A 248 -17.75 1.16 2.81
CA ILE A 248 -17.58 0.04 1.87
C ILE A 248 -17.44 0.59 0.45
N ILE A 249 -18.34 1.50 0.04
CA ILE A 249 -18.35 2.09 -1.30
C ILE A 249 -17.05 2.86 -1.55
N GLY A 250 -16.65 3.71 -0.61
CA GLY A 250 -15.40 4.46 -0.71
C GLY A 250 -14.16 3.56 -0.72
N GLY A 251 -14.19 2.49 0.08
CA GLY A 251 -13.13 1.48 0.14
C GLY A 251 -13.01 0.70 -1.17
N LEU A 252 -14.11 0.20 -1.71
CA LEU A 252 -14.13 -0.50 -3.00
C LEU A 252 -13.65 0.38 -4.15
N ALA A 253 -14.09 1.65 -4.20
CA ALA A 253 -13.60 2.61 -5.18
C ALA A 253 -12.07 2.85 -5.03
N GLY A 254 -11.58 2.94 -3.79
CA GLY A 254 -10.14 3.06 -3.51
C GLY A 254 -9.36 1.85 -3.99
N MET A 255 -9.85 0.63 -3.74
CA MET A 255 -9.22 -0.60 -4.23
C MET A 255 -9.29 -0.73 -5.74
N THR A 256 -10.37 -0.26 -6.38
CA THR A 256 -10.43 -0.18 -7.84
C THR A 256 -9.27 0.66 -8.38
N ASN A 257 -8.99 1.81 -7.78
CA ASN A 257 -7.87 2.67 -8.21
C ASN A 257 -6.49 2.04 -7.99
N GLU A 258 -6.35 1.12 -7.04
CA GLU A 258 -5.06 0.58 -6.62
C GLU A 258 -4.72 -0.78 -7.24
N VAL A 259 -5.71 -1.65 -7.48
CA VAL A 259 -5.41 -3.05 -7.83
C VAL A 259 -6.19 -3.62 -9.01
N ILE A 260 -7.26 -2.97 -9.51
CA ILE A 260 -8.10 -3.51 -10.59
C ILE A 260 -7.33 -3.72 -11.92
N ASP A 261 -6.25 -2.96 -12.10
CA ASP A 261 -5.38 -3.04 -13.27
C ASP A 261 -4.85 -4.46 -13.50
N ARG A 262 -4.49 -5.19 -12.44
CA ARG A 262 -3.95 -6.56 -12.55
C ARG A 262 -5.02 -7.55 -13.02
N GLN A 263 -6.26 -7.43 -12.52
CA GLN A 263 -7.38 -8.27 -12.95
C GLN A 263 -7.75 -7.98 -14.42
N MET A 264 -7.74 -6.68 -14.78
CA MET A 264 -8.06 -6.27 -16.16
C MET A 264 -6.95 -6.66 -17.12
N LEU A 265 -5.69 -6.56 -16.73
CA LEU A 265 -4.56 -7.06 -17.53
C LEU A 265 -4.69 -8.55 -17.81
N GLY A 266 -4.97 -9.36 -16.79
CA GLY A 266 -5.13 -10.81 -16.95
C GLY A 266 -6.28 -11.22 -17.87
N LYS A 267 -7.26 -10.33 -18.11
CA LYS A 267 -8.44 -10.61 -18.94
C LYS A 267 -8.44 -9.93 -20.31
N LEU A 268 -7.80 -8.76 -20.42
CA LEU A 268 -7.91 -7.91 -21.63
C LEU A 268 -6.69 -7.96 -22.53
N ILE A 269 -5.56 -8.52 -22.08
CA ILE A 269 -4.38 -8.70 -22.94
C ILE A 269 -4.70 -9.77 -23.98
N PRO A 270 -4.53 -9.45 -25.30
CA PRO A 270 -4.79 -10.42 -26.37
C PRO A 270 -3.79 -11.57 -26.34
N GLY A 271 -4.24 -12.76 -26.74
CA GLY A 271 -3.40 -13.95 -26.89
C GLY A 271 -3.74 -15.06 -25.90
N THR A 272 -2.74 -15.82 -25.49
CA THR A 272 -2.92 -16.91 -24.54
C THR A 272 -3.01 -16.42 -23.11
N GLN A 273 -3.74 -17.12 -22.24
CA GLN A 273 -3.81 -16.80 -20.80
C GLN A 273 -2.42 -16.75 -20.16
N GLN A 274 -1.54 -17.68 -20.53
CA GLN A 274 -0.16 -17.69 -20.04
C GLN A 274 0.58 -16.40 -20.40
N HIS A 275 0.39 -15.85 -21.61
CA HIS A 275 1.00 -14.58 -22.01
C HIS A 275 0.47 -13.43 -21.15
N ALA A 276 -0.84 -13.36 -20.94
CA ALA A 276 -1.45 -12.34 -20.11
C ALA A 276 -0.93 -12.41 -18.66
N ASP A 277 -0.84 -13.60 -18.07
CA ASP A 277 -0.35 -13.80 -16.71
C ASP A 277 1.14 -13.39 -16.57
N ILE A 278 1.98 -13.68 -17.59
CA ILE A 278 3.38 -13.20 -17.62
C ILE A 278 3.44 -11.66 -17.62
N GLN A 279 2.59 -11.00 -18.41
CA GLN A 279 2.52 -9.53 -18.45
C GLN A 279 2.09 -8.95 -17.11
N VAL A 280 1.11 -9.58 -16.45
CA VAL A 280 0.69 -9.20 -15.09
C VAL A 280 1.85 -9.36 -14.11
N ALA A 281 2.61 -10.44 -14.17
CA ALA A 281 3.78 -10.67 -13.31
C ALA A 281 4.84 -9.57 -13.51
N ILE A 282 5.22 -9.29 -14.75
CA ILE A 282 6.19 -8.24 -15.08
C ILE A 282 5.73 -6.89 -14.49
N TYR A 283 4.49 -6.51 -14.78
CA TYR A 283 3.92 -5.26 -14.26
C TYR A 283 3.93 -5.20 -12.73
N ASN A 284 3.44 -6.26 -12.07
CA ASN A 284 3.33 -6.32 -10.61
C ASN A 284 4.69 -6.21 -9.91
N TYR A 285 5.73 -6.87 -10.46
CA TYR A 285 7.07 -6.80 -9.86
C TYR A 285 7.79 -5.48 -10.19
N CYS A 286 7.59 -4.91 -11.38
CA CYS A 286 8.07 -3.56 -11.69
C CYS A 286 7.37 -2.49 -10.84
N TYR A 287 6.06 -2.64 -10.57
CA TYR A 287 5.31 -1.75 -9.68
C TYR A 287 5.94 -1.68 -8.27
N LYS A 288 6.51 -2.80 -7.78
CA LYS A 288 7.18 -2.82 -6.47
C LYS A 288 8.38 -1.87 -6.39
N LEU A 289 9.07 -1.56 -7.49
CA LEU A 289 10.13 -0.56 -7.51
C LEU A 289 9.60 0.86 -7.27
N ALA A 290 8.34 1.14 -7.65
CA ALA A 290 7.70 2.43 -7.39
C ALA A 290 7.17 2.58 -5.95
N ILE A 291 7.25 1.52 -5.12
CA ILE A 291 6.67 1.50 -3.76
C ILE A 291 7.40 2.43 -2.78
N PHE A 292 8.64 2.85 -3.07
CA PHE A 292 9.39 3.75 -2.19
C PHE A 292 8.63 5.04 -1.90
N ILE A 293 7.97 5.63 -2.92
CA ILE A 293 7.14 6.83 -2.72
C ILE A 293 5.93 6.51 -1.83
N THR A 294 5.31 5.34 -1.99
CA THR A 294 4.13 4.96 -1.19
C THR A 294 4.48 4.68 0.26
N LEU A 295 5.65 4.11 0.54
CA LEU A 295 6.15 3.94 1.91
C LEU A 295 6.30 5.29 2.61
N PHE A 296 6.97 6.23 1.93
CA PHE A 296 7.13 7.59 2.43
C PHE A 296 5.80 8.31 2.63
N THR A 297 4.92 8.25 1.63
CA THR A 297 3.58 8.87 1.70
C THR A 297 2.75 8.29 2.84
N SER A 298 2.83 6.98 3.08
CA SER A 298 2.12 6.32 4.18
C SER A 298 2.63 6.76 5.55
N ALA A 299 3.96 6.81 5.72
CA ALA A 299 4.59 7.30 6.95
C ALA A 299 4.23 8.77 7.23
N PHE A 300 4.31 9.60 6.19
CA PHE A 300 3.91 11.01 6.27
C PHE A 300 2.44 11.15 6.68
N ARG A 301 1.52 10.43 6.04
CA ARG A 301 0.08 10.50 6.34
C ARG A 301 -0.23 10.15 7.78
N MET A 302 0.44 9.12 8.34
CA MET A 302 0.25 8.72 9.75
C MET A 302 0.65 9.82 10.72
N ALA A 303 1.69 10.60 10.41
CA ALA A 303 2.15 11.72 11.23
C ALA A 303 1.37 13.02 10.96
N ALA A 304 1.04 13.28 9.71
CA ALA A 304 0.44 14.54 9.28
C ALA A 304 -1.04 14.67 9.66
N GLU A 305 -1.83 13.59 9.62
CA GLU A 305 -3.25 13.67 9.95
C GLU A 305 -3.49 14.19 11.40
N PRO A 306 -2.92 13.60 12.45
CA PRO A 306 -3.09 14.15 13.80
C PRO A 306 -2.55 15.57 13.96
N PHE A 307 -1.42 15.87 13.30
CA PHE A 307 -0.82 17.21 13.31
C PHE A 307 -1.76 18.26 12.74
N PHE A 308 -2.38 18.01 11.59
CA PHE A 308 -3.31 18.95 10.97
C PHE A 308 -4.56 19.17 11.81
N PHE A 309 -5.14 18.13 12.40
CA PHE A 309 -6.29 18.26 13.29
C PHE A 309 -5.95 19.07 14.54
N ASN A 310 -4.80 18.83 15.17
CA ASN A 310 -4.37 19.57 16.34
C ASN A 310 -4.13 21.06 16.05
N LYS A 311 -3.56 21.37 14.88
CA LYS A 311 -3.27 22.74 14.45
C LYS A 311 -4.49 23.49 13.87
N SER A 312 -5.59 22.79 13.58
CA SER A 312 -6.76 23.37 12.90
C SER A 312 -7.40 24.56 13.63
N ARG A 313 -7.23 24.66 14.96
CA ARG A 313 -7.75 25.75 15.80
C ARG A 313 -6.81 26.95 15.93
N GLU A 314 -5.56 26.85 15.46
CA GLU A 314 -4.57 27.91 15.58
C GLU A 314 -4.78 28.97 14.49
N LYS A 315 -4.60 30.27 14.86
CA LYS A 315 -4.58 31.35 13.88
C LYS A 315 -3.42 31.12 12.89
N GLY A 316 -3.71 31.09 11.58
CA GLY A 316 -2.69 30.87 10.55
C GLY A 316 -2.42 29.39 10.20
N ALA A 317 -3.21 28.44 10.66
CA ALA A 317 -3.08 27.01 10.34
C ALA A 317 -2.95 26.74 8.83
N VAL A 318 -3.68 27.48 7.99
CA VAL A 318 -3.63 27.34 6.52
C VAL A 318 -2.23 27.61 5.92
N PHE A 319 -1.44 28.52 6.52
CA PHE A 319 -0.05 28.75 6.08
C PHE A 319 0.87 27.59 6.48
N ILE A 320 0.60 26.96 7.64
CA ILE A 320 1.31 25.76 8.06
C ILE A 320 1.02 24.61 7.08
N TYR A 321 -0.24 24.43 6.67
CA TYR A 321 -0.63 23.41 5.69
C TYR A 321 0.04 23.62 4.33
N ALA A 322 0.11 24.88 3.86
CA ALA A 322 0.80 25.21 2.61
C ALA A 322 2.30 24.88 2.69
N ARG A 323 2.96 25.21 3.81
CA ARG A 323 4.38 24.89 4.03
C ARG A 323 4.62 23.39 4.11
N VAL A 324 3.78 22.64 4.81
CA VAL A 324 3.87 21.17 4.91
C VAL A 324 3.72 20.53 3.52
N MET A 325 2.77 21.00 2.70
CA MET A 325 2.61 20.54 1.33
C MET A 325 3.89 20.78 0.50
N LYS A 326 4.50 21.94 0.59
CA LYS A 326 5.73 22.28 -0.16
C LYS A 326 6.87 21.29 0.20
N TRP A 327 7.13 21.09 1.49
CA TRP A 327 8.18 20.16 1.94
C TRP A 327 7.85 18.70 1.63
N PHE A 328 6.58 18.33 1.66
CA PHE A 328 6.15 17.03 1.20
C PHE A 328 6.50 16.82 -0.29
N VAL A 329 6.19 17.80 -1.15
CA VAL A 329 6.52 17.74 -2.59
C VAL A 329 8.03 17.63 -2.81
N VAL A 330 8.84 18.41 -2.08
CA VAL A 330 10.31 18.29 -2.13
C VAL A 330 10.74 16.86 -1.83
N THR A 331 10.21 16.28 -0.77
CA THR A 331 10.63 14.94 -0.32
C THR A 331 10.19 13.84 -1.29
N VAL A 332 8.96 13.90 -1.83
CA VAL A 332 8.54 12.90 -2.84
C VAL A 332 9.25 13.10 -4.18
N ALA A 333 9.66 14.32 -4.53
CA ALA A 333 10.49 14.59 -5.70
C ALA A 333 11.91 13.99 -5.53
N ILE A 334 12.50 14.10 -4.34
CA ILE A 334 13.76 13.42 -4.01
C ILE A 334 13.60 11.90 -4.14
N ALA A 335 12.53 11.32 -3.60
CA ALA A 335 12.27 9.88 -3.70
C ALA A 335 12.04 9.43 -5.15
N PHE A 336 11.37 10.25 -5.96
CA PHE A 336 11.20 10.01 -7.40
C PHE A 336 12.58 9.96 -8.10
N LEU A 337 13.40 11.00 -7.94
CA LEU A 337 14.72 11.06 -8.57
C LEU A 337 15.66 9.96 -8.06
N PHE A 338 15.64 9.67 -6.76
CA PHE A 338 16.42 8.58 -6.17
C PHE A 338 16.10 7.22 -6.80
N THR A 339 14.83 6.99 -7.14
CA THR A 339 14.45 5.73 -7.79
C THR A 339 14.67 5.78 -9.30
N ALA A 340 14.27 6.87 -9.95
CA ALA A 340 14.28 6.96 -11.42
C ALA A 340 15.68 7.15 -12.02
N LEU A 341 16.56 7.96 -11.40
CA LEU A 341 17.94 8.16 -11.88
C LEU A 341 18.84 6.96 -11.61
N PHE A 342 18.52 6.15 -10.59
CA PHE A 342 19.30 4.95 -10.23
C PHE A 342 18.56 3.65 -10.59
N LEU A 343 17.66 3.70 -11.59
CA LEU A 343 16.91 2.52 -12.03
C LEU A 343 17.84 1.42 -12.54
N ASP A 344 18.98 1.77 -13.12
CA ASP A 344 20.05 0.84 -13.50
C ASP A 344 20.62 0.04 -12.31
N ILE A 345 20.55 0.59 -11.09
CA ILE A 345 20.91 -0.12 -9.86
C ILE A 345 19.71 -0.90 -9.33
N TRP A 346 18.53 -0.25 -9.23
CA TRP A 346 17.33 -0.86 -8.66
C TRP A 346 16.81 -2.05 -9.45
N GLN A 347 17.07 -2.11 -10.77
CA GLN A 347 16.71 -3.26 -11.60
C GLN A 347 17.28 -4.59 -11.11
N TYR A 348 18.42 -4.57 -10.39
CA TYR A 348 19.03 -5.79 -9.85
C TYR A 348 18.24 -6.42 -8.69
N ILE A 349 17.25 -5.73 -8.15
CA ILE A 349 16.26 -6.32 -7.25
C ILE A 349 15.36 -7.31 -7.98
N LEU A 350 15.20 -7.12 -9.31
CA LEU A 350 14.38 -7.98 -10.16
C LEU A 350 15.23 -8.96 -10.96
N GLY A 351 14.79 -10.20 -11.06
CA GLY A 351 15.35 -11.19 -11.97
C GLY A 351 15.26 -10.72 -13.44
N LYS A 352 16.24 -11.14 -14.24
CA LYS A 352 16.43 -10.64 -15.62
C LYS A 352 15.13 -10.63 -16.45
N ASN A 353 14.33 -11.69 -16.38
CA ASN A 353 13.12 -11.86 -17.18
C ASN A 353 11.98 -10.90 -16.79
N TYR A 354 11.99 -10.37 -15.57
CA TYR A 354 11.01 -9.37 -15.10
C TYR A 354 11.37 -7.93 -15.47
N ARG A 355 12.60 -7.68 -15.93
CA ARG A 355 13.10 -6.32 -16.25
C ARG A 355 12.50 -5.73 -17.52
N ALA A 356 11.82 -6.53 -18.33
CA ALA A 356 11.14 -6.05 -19.55
C ALA A 356 10.13 -4.91 -19.28
N GLY A 357 9.58 -4.85 -18.06
CA GLY A 357 8.63 -3.80 -17.65
C GLY A 357 9.25 -2.57 -16.98
N LEU A 358 10.57 -2.42 -16.93
CA LEU A 358 11.21 -1.29 -16.22
C LEU A 358 10.76 0.09 -16.71
N GLY A 359 10.36 0.20 -17.99
CA GLY A 359 9.85 1.45 -18.55
C GLY A 359 8.57 1.98 -17.89
N VAL A 360 7.78 1.13 -17.20
CA VAL A 360 6.59 1.61 -16.45
C VAL A 360 6.94 2.23 -15.12
N VAL A 361 8.14 1.98 -14.58
CA VAL A 361 8.52 2.43 -13.22
C VAL A 361 8.47 3.95 -13.07
N PRO A 362 9.05 4.77 -13.98
CA PRO A 362 8.95 6.23 -13.88
C PRO A 362 7.51 6.75 -13.96
N ILE A 363 6.65 6.10 -14.77
CA ILE A 363 5.23 6.46 -14.90
C ILE A 363 4.51 6.21 -13.57
N LEU A 364 4.74 5.04 -12.96
CA LEU A 364 4.16 4.65 -11.68
C LEU A 364 4.70 5.49 -10.51
N LEU A 365 5.98 5.89 -10.55
CA LEU A 365 6.53 6.85 -9.59
C LEU A 365 5.81 8.20 -9.67
N GLY A 366 5.57 8.71 -10.89
CA GLY A 366 4.77 9.90 -11.13
C GLY A 366 3.32 9.76 -10.62
N ALA A 367 2.70 8.62 -10.88
CA ALA A 367 1.37 8.30 -10.37
C ALA A 367 1.33 8.33 -8.82
N ASN A 368 2.28 7.66 -8.16
CA ASN A 368 2.36 7.62 -6.70
C ASN A 368 2.70 8.99 -6.09
N LEU A 369 3.45 9.84 -6.81
CA LEU A 369 3.69 11.23 -6.43
C LEU A 369 2.37 12.02 -6.43
N CYS A 370 1.58 11.92 -7.50
CA CYS A 370 0.26 12.56 -7.58
C CYS A 370 -0.68 12.07 -6.48
N LEU A 371 -0.69 10.76 -6.20
CA LEU A 371 -1.47 10.16 -5.12
C LEU A 371 -1.03 10.70 -3.74
N GLY A 372 0.28 10.86 -3.51
CA GLY A 372 0.82 11.44 -2.29
C GLY A 372 0.36 12.89 -2.09
N ILE A 373 0.41 13.70 -3.14
CA ILE A 373 -0.11 15.08 -3.10
C ILE A 373 -1.62 15.09 -2.85
N TYR A 374 -2.38 14.19 -3.52
CA TYR A 374 -3.81 14.02 -3.28
C TYR A 374 -4.12 13.71 -1.82
N TYR A 375 -3.37 12.80 -1.17
CA TYR A 375 -3.57 12.50 0.25
C TYR A 375 -3.29 13.70 1.15
N ASN A 376 -2.31 14.52 0.83
CA ASN A 376 -2.05 15.75 1.56
C ASN A 376 -3.20 16.77 1.34
N LEU A 377 -3.65 16.95 0.10
CA LEU A 377 -4.82 17.77 -0.22
C LEU A 377 -6.09 17.30 0.50
N SER A 378 -6.25 15.98 0.68
CA SER A 378 -7.45 15.38 1.27
C SER A 378 -7.81 15.89 2.66
N ILE A 379 -6.89 16.55 3.33
CA ILE A 379 -7.10 17.08 4.69
C ILE A 379 -8.22 18.15 4.72
N TRP A 380 -8.40 18.94 3.66
CA TRP A 380 -9.37 20.01 3.66
C TRP A 380 -10.82 19.49 3.80
N TYR A 381 -11.19 18.41 3.09
CA TYR A 381 -12.56 17.89 3.20
C TYR A 381 -12.81 17.14 4.51
N LYS A 382 -11.74 16.65 5.16
CA LYS A 382 -11.80 16.09 6.51
C LYS A 382 -12.03 17.18 7.55
N LEU A 383 -11.31 18.32 7.43
CA LEU A 383 -11.44 19.48 8.32
C LEU A 383 -12.76 20.25 8.10
N ALA A 384 -13.24 20.31 6.86
CA ALA A 384 -14.49 20.99 6.48
C ALA A 384 -15.73 20.09 6.63
N ASP A 385 -15.58 18.86 7.18
CA ASP A 385 -16.66 17.86 7.36
C ASP A 385 -17.37 17.47 6.04
N LYS A 386 -16.63 17.52 4.92
CA LYS A 386 -17.14 17.24 3.57
C LYS A 386 -16.65 15.89 3.04
N MET A 387 -16.70 14.84 3.87
CA MET A 387 -16.24 13.49 3.52
C MET A 387 -16.86 12.91 2.25
N LYS A 388 -18.12 13.28 1.92
CA LYS A 388 -18.78 12.86 0.69
C LYS A 388 -18.04 13.33 -0.58
N VAL A 389 -17.38 14.49 -0.53
CA VAL A 389 -16.60 14.98 -1.66
C VAL A 389 -15.39 14.09 -1.91
N GLY A 390 -14.69 13.66 -0.86
CA GLY A 390 -13.61 12.68 -0.98
C GLY A 390 -14.08 11.37 -1.62
N MET A 391 -15.26 10.86 -1.22
CA MET A 391 -15.87 9.68 -1.83
C MET A 391 -16.14 9.87 -3.32
N TYR A 392 -16.72 11.01 -3.74
CA TYR A 392 -16.98 11.29 -5.16
C TYR A 392 -15.69 11.40 -5.98
N ILE A 393 -14.63 12.01 -5.44
CA ILE A 393 -13.31 12.07 -6.11
C ILE A 393 -12.76 10.67 -6.30
N THR A 394 -12.88 9.79 -5.30
CA THR A 394 -12.39 8.41 -5.38
C THR A 394 -13.20 7.59 -6.39
N LEU A 395 -14.52 7.75 -6.43
CA LEU A 395 -15.42 7.12 -7.42
C LEU A 395 -15.10 7.58 -8.84
N MET A 396 -14.86 8.88 -9.04
CA MET A 396 -14.41 9.42 -10.33
C MET A 396 -13.07 8.77 -10.75
N GLY A 397 -12.13 8.63 -9.82
CA GLY A 397 -10.88 7.92 -10.07
C GLY A 397 -11.13 6.48 -10.51
N ALA A 398 -12.04 5.75 -9.82
CA ALA A 398 -12.39 4.37 -10.18
C ALA A 398 -12.99 4.27 -11.59
N ALA A 399 -13.83 5.22 -11.99
CA ALA A 399 -14.37 5.29 -13.34
C ALA A 399 -13.27 5.52 -14.39
N ILE A 400 -12.33 6.43 -14.14
CA ILE A 400 -11.17 6.69 -15.02
C ILE A 400 -10.30 5.43 -15.13
N THR A 401 -10.00 4.79 -13.99
CA THR A 401 -9.19 3.57 -13.94
C THR A 401 -9.83 2.44 -14.74
N PHE A 402 -11.13 2.20 -14.53
CA PHE A 402 -11.85 1.16 -15.24
C PHE A 402 -11.93 1.45 -16.76
N ALA A 403 -12.37 2.63 -17.14
CA ALA A 403 -12.51 3.00 -18.56
C ALA A 403 -11.16 3.02 -19.28
N GLY A 404 -10.13 3.65 -18.68
CA GLY A 404 -8.80 3.71 -19.29
C GLY A 404 -8.19 2.31 -19.48
N ASN A 405 -8.27 1.45 -18.48
CA ASN A 405 -7.80 0.06 -18.63
C ASN A 405 -8.61 -0.71 -19.69
N TYR A 406 -9.93 -0.58 -19.70
CA TYR A 406 -10.78 -1.29 -20.64
C TYR A 406 -10.48 -0.95 -22.11
N PHE A 407 -10.30 0.34 -22.42
CA PHE A 407 -10.06 0.77 -23.79
C PHE A 407 -8.60 0.63 -24.24
N PHE A 408 -7.63 0.80 -23.36
CA PHE A 408 -6.23 0.90 -23.76
C PHE A 408 -5.40 -0.36 -23.50
N ILE A 409 -5.77 -1.26 -22.57
CA ILE A 409 -5.02 -2.50 -22.34
C ILE A 409 -4.90 -3.36 -23.61
N PRO A 410 -5.95 -3.57 -24.43
CA PRO A 410 -5.84 -4.42 -25.62
C PRO A 410 -4.79 -3.94 -26.61
N ALA A 411 -4.53 -2.63 -26.68
CA ALA A 411 -3.57 -2.04 -27.61
C ALA A 411 -2.15 -1.87 -27.03
N PHE A 412 -2.05 -1.54 -25.74
CA PHE A 412 -0.79 -1.11 -25.12
C PHE A 412 -0.34 -1.98 -23.93
N GLY A 413 -1.09 -3.04 -23.61
CA GLY A 413 -0.76 -3.95 -22.51
C GLY A 413 -0.59 -3.23 -21.16
N TYR A 414 0.41 -3.62 -20.39
CA TYR A 414 0.64 -3.06 -19.06
C TYR A 414 1.08 -1.58 -19.05
N TYR A 415 1.56 -1.04 -20.18
CA TYR A 415 1.82 0.41 -20.29
C TYR A 415 0.53 1.22 -20.20
N ALA A 416 -0.57 0.68 -20.76
CA ALA A 416 -1.89 1.29 -20.59
C ALA A 416 -2.28 1.42 -19.13
N SER A 417 -2.08 0.36 -18.34
CA SER A 417 -2.38 0.38 -16.91
C SER A 417 -1.54 1.40 -16.15
N ALA A 418 -0.24 1.50 -16.46
CA ALA A 418 0.64 2.49 -15.83
C ALA A 418 0.19 3.92 -16.12
N TRP A 419 -0.10 4.24 -17.39
CA TRP A 419 -0.59 5.56 -17.78
C TRP A 419 -1.99 5.87 -17.24
N THR A 420 -2.88 4.89 -17.24
CA THR A 420 -4.23 5.05 -16.66
C THR A 420 -4.15 5.36 -15.18
N THR A 421 -3.28 4.68 -14.42
CA THR A 421 -3.05 4.95 -13.01
C THR A 421 -2.50 6.36 -12.80
N PHE A 422 -1.56 6.80 -13.65
CA PHE A 422 -1.02 8.17 -13.59
C PHE A 422 -2.12 9.20 -13.85
N VAL A 423 -2.90 9.05 -14.92
CA VAL A 423 -4.00 9.97 -15.26
C VAL A 423 -5.06 9.99 -14.15
N CYS A 424 -5.44 8.83 -13.62
CA CYS A 424 -6.39 8.73 -12.51
C CYS A 424 -5.94 9.57 -11.32
N TYR A 425 -4.73 9.34 -10.82
CA TYR A 425 -4.23 10.03 -9.63
C TYR A 425 -3.95 11.52 -9.89
N PHE A 426 -3.50 11.86 -11.10
CA PHE A 426 -3.33 13.26 -11.51
C PHE A 426 -4.67 14.01 -11.51
N VAL A 427 -5.72 13.45 -12.12
CA VAL A 427 -7.05 14.05 -12.15
C VAL A 427 -7.64 14.16 -10.73
N MET A 428 -7.51 13.10 -9.91
CA MET A 428 -7.95 13.15 -8.51
C MET A 428 -7.24 14.27 -7.73
N MET A 429 -5.94 14.45 -7.93
CA MET A 429 -5.14 15.51 -7.32
C MET A 429 -5.63 16.89 -7.75
N VAL A 430 -5.82 17.12 -9.06
CA VAL A 430 -6.27 18.42 -9.60
C VAL A 430 -7.66 18.77 -9.11
N VAL A 431 -8.61 17.82 -9.15
CA VAL A 431 -9.99 18.05 -8.68
C VAL A 431 -10.01 18.30 -7.16
N ALA A 432 -9.22 17.55 -6.38
CA ALA A 432 -9.11 17.78 -4.94
C ALA A 432 -8.55 19.18 -4.62
N TRP A 433 -7.57 19.65 -5.40
CA TRP A 433 -7.04 21.01 -5.27
C TRP A 433 -8.08 22.08 -5.64
N GLN A 434 -8.74 21.96 -6.80
CA GLN A 434 -9.75 22.92 -7.25
C GLN A 434 -10.91 23.07 -6.27
N LEU A 435 -11.47 21.93 -5.82
CA LEU A 435 -12.53 21.92 -4.82
C LEU A 435 -12.04 22.44 -3.45
N GLY A 436 -10.79 22.14 -3.12
CA GLY A 436 -10.15 22.64 -1.91
C GLY A 436 -10.08 24.16 -1.91
N GLN A 437 -9.64 24.78 -3.01
CA GLN A 437 -9.59 26.24 -3.13
C GLN A 437 -10.98 26.91 -3.03
N LYS A 438 -12.04 26.22 -3.47
CA LYS A 438 -13.41 26.70 -3.37
C LYS A 438 -13.99 26.62 -1.95
N TYR A 439 -13.73 25.52 -1.23
CA TYR A 439 -14.42 25.23 0.05
C TYR A 439 -13.56 25.51 1.29
N PHE A 440 -12.25 25.43 1.16
CA PHE A 440 -11.28 25.61 2.24
C PHE A 440 -9.96 26.15 1.64
N PRO A 441 -9.89 27.44 1.27
CA PRO A 441 -8.75 27.98 0.55
C PRO A 441 -7.48 27.93 1.38
N ILE A 442 -6.49 27.16 0.90
CA ILE A 442 -5.14 27.10 1.45
C ILE A 442 -4.20 27.83 0.49
N PRO A 443 -3.39 28.76 0.94
CA PRO A 443 -2.50 29.56 0.09
C PRO A 443 -1.24 28.75 -0.28
N TYR A 444 -1.38 27.75 -1.15
CA TYR A 444 -0.26 26.96 -1.63
C TYR A 444 0.71 27.80 -2.48
N GLU A 445 2.00 27.63 -2.28
CA GLU A 445 3.06 28.28 -3.07
C GLU A 445 3.22 27.59 -4.45
N LEU A 446 2.18 27.65 -5.30
CA LEU A 446 2.09 26.89 -6.56
C LEU A 446 3.30 27.11 -7.48
N ARG A 447 3.82 28.35 -7.55
CA ARG A 447 5.01 28.67 -8.38
C ARG A 447 6.24 27.88 -7.92
N ARG A 448 6.45 27.77 -6.61
CA ARG A 448 7.57 27.00 -6.05
C ARG A 448 7.38 25.51 -6.22
N ILE A 449 6.17 25.01 -5.97
CA ILE A 449 5.80 23.61 -6.19
C ILE A 449 6.02 23.23 -7.66
N ALA A 450 5.52 24.06 -8.59
CA ALA A 450 5.72 23.85 -10.03
C ALA A 450 7.19 23.89 -10.44
N ALA A 451 8.00 24.78 -9.85
CA ALA A 451 9.44 24.84 -10.11
C ALA A 451 10.16 23.58 -9.61
N ILE A 452 9.80 23.04 -8.43
CA ILE A 452 10.36 21.79 -7.87
C ILE A 452 10.01 20.61 -8.79
N LEU A 453 8.74 20.47 -9.17
CA LEU A 453 8.29 19.39 -10.05
C LEU A 453 8.86 19.53 -11.46
N GLY A 454 8.93 20.75 -11.99
CA GLY A 454 9.55 21.04 -13.28
C GLY A 454 11.04 20.70 -13.32
N MET A 455 11.79 21.07 -12.26
CA MET A 455 13.21 20.71 -12.15
C MET A 455 13.39 19.19 -12.02
N MET A 456 12.55 18.51 -11.22
CA MET A 456 12.56 17.05 -11.10
C MET A 456 12.39 16.40 -12.48
N LEU A 457 11.39 16.80 -13.25
CA LEU A 457 11.13 16.27 -14.60
C LEU A 457 12.25 16.61 -15.57
N LEU A 458 12.78 17.81 -15.53
CA LEU A 458 13.91 18.24 -16.37
C LEU A 458 15.12 17.35 -16.14
N LEU A 459 15.52 17.14 -14.89
CA LEU A 459 16.66 16.29 -14.55
C LEU A 459 16.42 14.83 -14.93
N PHE A 460 15.20 14.33 -14.76
CA PHE A 460 14.83 12.99 -15.22
C PHE A 460 14.98 12.84 -16.74
N PHE A 461 14.47 13.78 -17.53
CA PHE A 461 14.58 13.70 -19.00
C PHE A 461 16.02 13.90 -19.50
N ILE A 462 16.82 14.77 -18.84
CA ILE A 462 18.25 14.87 -19.14
C ILE A 462 18.94 13.53 -18.91
N HIS A 463 18.66 12.86 -17.78
CA HIS A 463 19.23 11.56 -17.49
C HIS A 463 18.80 10.50 -18.52
N GLN A 464 17.53 10.49 -18.93
CA GLN A 464 17.04 9.59 -19.98
C GLN A 464 17.75 9.84 -21.32
N GLY A 465 17.97 11.11 -21.68
CA GLY A 465 18.76 11.47 -22.86
C GLY A 465 20.19 10.95 -22.79
N ILE A 466 20.90 11.16 -21.66
CA ILE A 466 22.24 10.63 -21.45
C ILE A 466 22.25 9.09 -21.53
N SER A 467 21.29 8.44 -20.88
CA SER A 467 21.16 6.99 -20.86
C SER A 467 20.88 6.38 -22.23
N GLY A 468 20.21 7.14 -23.12
CA GLY A 468 20.01 6.75 -24.51
C GLY A 468 21.27 6.90 -25.41
N LEU A 469 22.20 7.75 -25.03
CA LEU A 469 23.44 7.99 -25.76
C LEU A 469 24.60 7.05 -25.36
N THR A 470 24.49 6.37 -24.21
CA THR A 470 25.59 5.51 -23.72
C THR A 470 25.05 4.22 -23.09
N GLU A 471 25.76 3.12 -23.36
CA GLU A 471 25.50 1.84 -22.70
C GLU A 471 26.34 1.64 -21.42
N SER A 472 27.29 2.56 -21.15
CA SER A 472 28.18 2.45 -19.99
C SER A 472 27.41 2.64 -18.69
N PHE A 473 27.35 1.58 -17.88
CA PHE A 473 26.73 1.61 -16.54
C PHE A 473 27.35 2.70 -15.65
N GLY A 474 28.69 2.85 -15.68
CA GLY A 474 29.38 3.86 -14.87
C GLY A 474 28.99 5.29 -15.23
N ILE A 475 28.84 5.61 -16.53
CA ILE A 475 28.43 6.94 -16.98
C ILE A 475 26.98 7.23 -16.56
N ARG A 476 26.09 6.25 -16.67
CA ARG A 476 24.68 6.40 -16.25
C ARG A 476 24.58 6.66 -14.74
N VAL A 477 25.29 5.89 -13.92
CA VAL A 477 25.27 6.08 -12.46
C VAL A 477 25.91 7.41 -12.07
N LEU A 478 27.04 7.79 -12.70
CA LEU A 478 27.71 9.06 -12.42
C LEU A 478 26.83 10.25 -12.81
N SER A 479 26.22 10.22 -13.99
CA SER A 479 25.25 11.25 -14.41
C SER A 479 24.08 11.35 -13.44
N GLY A 480 23.53 10.21 -12.99
CA GLY A 480 22.51 10.16 -11.95
C GLY A 480 22.94 10.85 -10.67
N LEU A 481 24.16 10.59 -10.16
CA LEU A 481 24.69 11.24 -8.97
C LEU A 481 24.85 12.75 -9.12
N VAL A 482 25.39 13.21 -10.26
CA VAL A 482 25.57 14.64 -10.54
C VAL A 482 24.22 15.35 -10.61
N LEU A 483 23.25 14.80 -11.34
CA LEU A 483 21.91 15.36 -11.47
C LEU A 483 21.15 15.35 -10.13
N PHE A 484 21.29 14.28 -9.36
CA PHE A 484 20.69 14.18 -8.03
C PHE A 484 21.27 15.24 -7.07
N ALA A 485 22.60 15.41 -7.05
CA ALA A 485 23.25 16.48 -6.29
C ALA A 485 22.81 17.88 -6.77
N GLY A 486 22.66 18.05 -8.09
CA GLY A 486 22.12 19.28 -8.68
C GLY A 486 20.70 19.64 -8.19
N PHE A 487 19.85 18.63 -8.00
CA PHE A 487 18.53 18.84 -7.41
C PHE A 487 18.59 19.35 -5.97
N PHE A 488 19.49 18.81 -5.14
CA PHE A 488 19.69 19.29 -3.76
C PHE A 488 20.19 20.73 -3.74
N LEU A 489 21.12 21.09 -4.64
CA LEU A 489 21.60 22.48 -4.77
C LEU A 489 20.48 23.41 -5.17
N PHE A 490 19.65 23.02 -6.15
CA PHE A 490 18.49 23.79 -6.57
C PHE A 490 17.49 24.03 -5.42
N VAL A 491 17.11 22.98 -4.68
CA VAL A 491 16.23 23.09 -3.52
C VAL A 491 16.87 23.94 -2.44
N GLY A 492 18.18 23.76 -2.17
CA GLY A 492 18.93 24.56 -1.23
C GLY A 492 18.94 26.05 -1.56
N PHE A 493 19.09 26.38 -2.84
CA PHE A 493 19.03 27.77 -3.32
C PHE A 493 17.60 28.35 -3.23
N GLN A 494 16.59 27.62 -3.71
CA GLN A 494 15.20 28.05 -3.72
C GLN A 494 14.64 28.28 -2.32
N GLU A 495 14.98 27.39 -1.36
CA GLU A 495 14.46 27.41 0.00
C GLU A 495 15.50 27.94 1.03
N ARG A 496 16.53 28.69 0.56
CA ARG A 496 17.61 29.19 1.41
C ARG A 496 17.13 29.92 2.66
N LYS A 497 16.06 30.71 2.53
CA LYS A 497 15.50 31.50 3.66
C LYS A 497 14.91 30.59 4.76
N GLU A 498 14.26 29.48 4.38
CA GLU A 498 13.68 28.55 5.37
C GLU A 498 14.75 27.62 5.95
N LEU A 499 15.68 27.14 5.12
CA LEU A 499 16.78 26.27 5.53
C LEU A 499 17.77 26.97 6.46
N SER A 500 18.03 28.27 6.27
CA SER A 500 18.91 29.04 7.16
C SER A 500 18.36 29.17 8.59
N GLY A 501 17.05 28.98 8.79
CA GLY A 501 16.41 28.94 10.11
C GLY A 501 16.56 27.61 10.86
N LEU A 502 17.04 26.56 10.20
CA LEU A 502 17.22 25.24 10.84
C LEU A 502 18.56 25.17 11.61
N PRO A 503 18.57 24.60 12.85
CA PRO A 503 19.74 24.67 13.74
C PRO A 503 21.00 23.95 13.18
N PHE A 504 20.86 22.95 12.33
CA PHE A 504 21.99 22.22 11.74
C PHE A 504 22.40 22.78 10.38
N VAL A 505 21.46 23.06 9.48
CA VAL A 505 21.71 23.52 8.10
C VAL A 505 22.10 25.00 8.07
N GLY A 506 21.51 25.81 8.98
CA GLY A 506 21.82 27.24 9.08
C GLY A 506 23.26 27.56 9.46
N LYS A 507 23.96 26.68 10.19
CA LYS A 507 25.39 26.82 10.48
C LYS A 507 26.29 26.70 9.23
N PHE A 508 25.92 25.82 8.30
CA PHE A 508 26.67 25.64 7.04
C PHE A 508 26.36 26.77 6.02
N MET A 509 25.11 27.23 5.94
CA MET A 509 24.70 28.26 4.99
C MET A 509 25.05 29.70 5.38
N ARG A 510 25.43 29.96 6.65
CA ARG A 510 25.92 31.26 7.10
C ARG A 510 27.43 31.47 6.86
N LYS A 511 28.16 30.42 6.49
CA LYS A 511 29.59 30.46 6.21
C LYS A 511 29.96 30.51 4.73
N SER A 512 28.97 30.38 3.85
CA SER A 512 29.07 30.59 2.40
C SER A 512 28.24 31.83 1.99
#